data_9dda3d8eee1ac46ead4f2bff318cd672
#
_entry.id   9dda3d8eee1ac46ead4f2bff318cd672
#
_cell.length_a   1.000
_cell.length_b   1.000
_cell.length_c   1.000
_cell.angle_alpha   90.00
_cell.angle_beta   90.00
_cell.angle_gamma   90.00
#
_symmetry.space_group_name_H-M   'P 1'
#
loop_
_entity.id
_entity.type
_entity.pdbx_description
1 polymer ?
#
loop_
_entity_poly.entity_id
_entity_poly.type
_entity_poly.pdbx_seq_one_letter_code
_entity_poly.pdbx_strand_id
1 'polypeptide(L)'
;MDLYGIVGAGGFGREVIPLANKNLRMVSQGNFRLVFIDDGDVAKNVNGYDVLTTEKFLAQKAGERFFNIAIGNSRIREKVCNILLDGGTRPFSISASNAVVLDGNELAEGSILCPFSMVTSNTRIGKFFHANIYSYVAHDCEIGDFVTFAPSVKCNGNVRIESHAYIGTGRSSSRERRSIQ
;
A
#
# COMPACT_ATOMS: atom_id res chain seq x y z
N MET A 1 -17.04 -13.32 -9.86
CA MET A 1 -16.45 -13.01 -8.56
C MET A 1 -15.03 -12.54 -8.80
N ASP A 2 -14.69 -11.37 -8.31
CA ASP A 2 -13.36 -10.80 -8.48
C ASP A 2 -12.37 -11.32 -7.46
N LEU A 3 -11.10 -11.36 -7.85
CA LEU A 3 -10.01 -11.87 -7.02
C LEU A 3 -9.06 -10.73 -6.63
N TYR A 4 -8.84 -10.57 -5.33
CA TYR A 4 -7.95 -9.58 -4.76
C TYR A 4 -6.77 -10.26 -4.08
N GLY A 5 -5.55 -9.80 -4.36
CA GLY A 5 -4.32 -10.31 -3.78
C GLY A 5 -3.55 -9.27 -2.99
N ILE A 6 -3.09 -9.64 -1.80
CA ILE A 6 -2.10 -8.85 -1.04
C ILE A 6 -0.75 -9.56 -1.15
N VAL A 7 0.20 -8.94 -1.83
CA VAL A 7 1.56 -9.49 -1.98
C VAL A 7 2.33 -9.34 -0.68
N GLY A 8 2.86 -10.46 -0.20
CA GLY A 8 3.59 -10.56 1.06
C GLY A 8 2.70 -11.03 2.22
N ALA A 9 2.90 -12.27 2.67
CA ALA A 9 2.21 -12.87 3.83
C ALA A 9 2.94 -12.63 5.17
N GLY A 10 3.95 -11.78 5.18
CA GLY A 10 4.75 -11.40 6.36
C GLY A 10 4.00 -10.48 7.34
N GLY A 11 4.73 -9.86 8.27
CA GLY A 11 4.16 -8.99 9.32
C GLY A 11 3.25 -7.91 8.77
N PHE A 12 3.76 -7.09 7.86
CA PHE A 12 2.99 -5.98 7.29
C PHE A 12 1.79 -6.47 6.45
N GLY A 13 1.94 -7.55 5.68
CA GLY A 13 0.80 -8.13 4.95
C GLY A 13 -0.33 -8.56 5.88
N ARG A 14 0.01 -9.16 7.04
CA ARG A 14 -0.99 -9.56 8.06
C ARG A 14 -1.69 -8.37 8.72
N GLU A 15 -1.06 -7.20 8.76
CA GLU A 15 -1.70 -5.96 9.19
C GLU A 15 -2.60 -5.37 8.11
N VAL A 16 -2.22 -5.48 6.85
CA VAL A 16 -2.90 -4.87 5.70
C VAL A 16 -4.13 -5.67 5.25
N ILE A 17 -4.07 -7.00 5.22
CA ILE A 17 -5.17 -7.81 4.65
C ILE A 17 -6.53 -7.62 5.37
N PRO A 18 -6.61 -7.45 6.71
CA PRO A 18 -7.89 -7.15 7.34
C PRO A 18 -8.43 -5.76 6.98
N LEU A 19 -7.56 -4.79 6.68
CA LEU A 19 -7.96 -3.47 6.19
C LEU A 19 -8.56 -3.59 4.78
N ALA A 20 -7.87 -4.33 3.90
CA ALA A 20 -8.37 -4.63 2.56
C ALA A 20 -9.74 -5.33 2.62
N ASN A 21 -9.90 -6.35 3.46
CA ASN A 21 -11.17 -7.05 3.62
C ASN A 21 -12.30 -6.10 4.04
N LYS A 22 -12.03 -5.19 4.98
CA LYS A 22 -13.02 -4.20 5.41
C LYS A 22 -13.40 -3.24 4.28
N ASN A 23 -12.43 -2.71 3.53
CA ASN A 23 -12.70 -1.85 2.38
C ASN A 23 -13.55 -2.58 1.33
N LEU A 24 -13.15 -3.78 0.95
CA LEU A 24 -13.82 -4.55 -0.09
C LEU A 24 -15.27 -4.91 0.29
N ARG A 25 -15.54 -5.24 1.53
CA ARG A 25 -16.92 -5.49 2.02
C ARG A 25 -17.83 -4.28 1.87
N MET A 26 -17.28 -3.06 1.96
CA MET A 26 -18.07 -1.82 1.81
C MET A 26 -18.41 -1.52 0.34
N VAL A 27 -17.55 -1.90 -0.62
CA VAL A 27 -17.71 -1.49 -2.03
C VAL A 27 -18.19 -2.62 -2.94
N SER A 28 -17.86 -3.88 -2.66
CA SER A 28 -18.17 -5.02 -3.55
C SER A 28 -19.36 -5.88 -3.11
N GLN A 29 -20.12 -5.45 -2.11
CA GLN A 29 -21.27 -6.18 -1.57
C GLN A 29 -20.96 -7.67 -1.24
N GLY A 30 -19.70 -7.98 -0.93
CA GLY A 30 -19.26 -9.31 -0.57
C GLY A 30 -18.95 -10.27 -1.73
N ASN A 31 -19.07 -9.83 -2.98
CA ASN A 31 -18.77 -10.67 -4.15
C ASN A 31 -17.29 -10.63 -4.56
N PHE A 32 -16.40 -10.98 -3.65
CA PHE A 32 -14.96 -11.05 -3.89
C PHE A 32 -14.30 -12.20 -3.13
N ARG A 33 -13.14 -12.62 -3.63
CA ARG A 33 -12.19 -13.48 -2.89
C ARG A 33 -10.92 -12.71 -2.63
N LEU A 34 -10.44 -12.74 -1.38
CA LEU A 34 -9.21 -12.06 -0.95
C LEU A 34 -8.20 -13.11 -0.49
N VAL A 35 -6.97 -13.02 -1.01
CA VAL A 35 -5.89 -13.97 -0.75
C VAL A 35 -4.57 -13.24 -0.50
N PHE A 36 -3.59 -13.93 0.06
CA PHE A 36 -2.19 -13.51 -0.03
C PHE A 36 -1.57 -14.00 -1.34
N ILE A 37 -0.58 -13.26 -1.83
CA ILE A 37 0.33 -13.68 -2.90
C ILE A 37 1.74 -13.70 -2.29
N ASP A 38 2.35 -14.89 -2.25
CA ASP A 38 3.71 -15.03 -1.73
C ASP A 38 4.41 -16.22 -2.41
N ASP A 39 5.59 -15.96 -2.97
CA ASP A 39 6.40 -16.96 -3.67
C ASP A 39 7.46 -17.61 -2.76
N GLY A 40 7.50 -17.22 -1.47
CA GLY A 40 8.38 -17.79 -0.48
C GLY A 40 7.88 -19.10 0.12
N ASP A 41 8.67 -19.66 1.02
CA ASP A 41 8.26 -20.83 1.81
C ASP A 41 7.37 -20.41 2.98
N VAL A 42 6.09 -20.22 2.68
CA VAL A 42 5.07 -19.82 3.65
C VAL A 42 3.93 -20.84 3.70
N ALA A 43 3.21 -20.86 4.82
CA ALA A 43 2.04 -21.73 4.99
C ALA A 43 0.98 -21.42 3.92
N LYS A 44 0.26 -22.47 3.44
CA LYS A 44 -0.82 -22.33 2.43
C LYS A 44 -2.02 -21.51 2.91
N ASN A 45 -2.11 -21.27 4.22
CA ASN A 45 -3.12 -20.40 4.84
C ASN A 45 -2.48 -19.61 5.96
N VAL A 46 -2.71 -18.31 5.98
CA VAL A 46 -2.22 -17.37 7.00
C VAL A 46 -3.40 -16.54 7.51
N ASN A 47 -3.66 -16.59 8.80
CA ASN A 47 -4.76 -15.88 9.46
C ASN A 47 -6.15 -16.10 8.80
N GLY A 48 -6.40 -17.29 8.27
CA GLY A 48 -7.65 -17.63 7.60
C GLY A 48 -7.74 -17.26 6.11
N TYR A 49 -6.69 -16.65 5.55
CA TYR A 49 -6.59 -16.34 4.12
C TYR A 49 -5.70 -17.34 3.40
N ASP A 50 -6.13 -17.79 2.22
CA ASP A 50 -5.28 -18.62 1.36
C ASP A 50 -4.05 -17.88 0.90
N VAL A 51 -2.92 -18.60 0.74
CA VAL A 51 -1.70 -18.08 0.14
C VAL A 51 -1.50 -18.75 -1.22
N LEU A 52 -1.41 -17.95 -2.26
CA LEU A 52 -1.13 -18.38 -3.62
C LEU A 52 0.25 -17.89 -4.05
N THR A 53 0.94 -18.65 -4.89
CA THR A 53 2.10 -18.11 -5.62
C THR A 53 1.62 -17.10 -6.69
N THR A 54 2.50 -16.22 -7.14
CA THR A 54 2.20 -15.26 -8.22
C THR A 54 1.65 -15.99 -9.44
N GLU A 55 2.26 -17.09 -9.87
CA GLU A 55 1.80 -17.91 -10.98
C GLU A 55 0.36 -18.44 -10.75
N LYS A 56 0.09 -19.01 -9.59
CA LYS A 56 -1.24 -19.52 -9.24
C LYS A 56 -2.28 -18.42 -9.17
N PHE A 57 -1.92 -17.23 -8.67
CA PHE A 57 -2.83 -16.09 -8.63
C PHE A 57 -3.22 -15.64 -10.05
N LEU A 58 -2.23 -15.52 -10.94
CA LEU A 58 -2.47 -15.14 -12.34
C LEU A 58 -3.27 -16.17 -13.12
N ALA A 59 -3.14 -17.46 -12.78
CA ALA A 59 -3.86 -18.56 -13.42
C ALA A 59 -5.31 -18.75 -12.90
N GLN A 60 -5.72 -18.06 -11.81
CA GLN A 60 -7.07 -18.22 -11.28
C GLN A 60 -8.13 -17.75 -12.28
N LYS A 61 -9.20 -18.53 -12.43
CA LYS A 61 -10.42 -18.10 -13.14
C LYS A 61 -11.17 -17.11 -12.24
N ALA A 62 -11.20 -15.85 -12.63
CA ALA A 62 -11.87 -14.76 -11.91
C ALA A 62 -12.51 -13.79 -12.91
N GLY A 63 -13.38 -12.91 -12.46
CA GLY A 63 -13.85 -11.77 -13.22
C GLY A 63 -12.69 -10.84 -13.52
N GLU A 64 -12.35 -9.99 -12.60
CA GLU A 64 -11.13 -9.18 -12.63
C GLU A 64 -10.18 -9.61 -11.52
N ARG A 65 -8.89 -9.28 -11.68
CA ARG A 65 -7.84 -9.52 -10.68
C ARG A 65 -7.23 -8.21 -10.26
N PHE A 66 -7.21 -8.01 -8.95
CA PHE A 66 -6.66 -6.80 -8.33
C PHE A 66 -5.55 -7.17 -7.36
N PHE A 67 -4.58 -6.29 -7.20
CA PHE A 67 -3.49 -6.51 -6.25
C PHE A 67 -3.10 -5.25 -5.49
N ASN A 68 -2.54 -5.46 -4.30
CA ASN A 68 -1.73 -4.47 -3.59
C ASN A 68 -0.51 -5.17 -3.01
N ILE A 69 0.53 -4.42 -2.69
CA ILE A 69 1.83 -4.99 -2.31
C ILE A 69 2.23 -4.50 -0.92
N ALA A 70 2.21 -5.41 0.05
CA ALA A 70 2.60 -5.15 1.44
C ALA A 70 4.07 -5.57 1.72
N ILE A 71 4.98 -5.14 0.87
CA ILE A 71 6.43 -5.38 0.98
C ILE A 71 7.15 -4.05 1.22
N GLY A 72 7.93 -3.97 2.31
CA GLY A 72 8.64 -2.75 2.70
C GLY A 72 9.77 -2.34 1.73
N ASN A 73 10.45 -3.32 1.12
CA ASN A 73 11.51 -3.04 0.15
C ASN A 73 10.92 -2.48 -1.15
N SER A 74 11.20 -1.22 -1.43
CA SER A 74 10.60 -0.47 -2.55
C SER A 74 10.99 -1.02 -3.93
N ARG A 75 12.21 -1.51 -4.10
CA ARG A 75 12.67 -2.09 -5.36
C ARG A 75 12.05 -3.44 -5.65
N ILE A 76 11.89 -4.28 -4.62
CA ILE A 76 11.12 -5.53 -4.75
C ILE A 76 9.66 -5.21 -5.06
N ARG A 77 9.08 -4.20 -4.39
CA ARG A 77 7.70 -3.76 -4.61
C ARG A 77 7.47 -3.32 -6.06
N GLU A 78 8.38 -2.51 -6.61
CA GLU A 78 8.32 -2.10 -8.03
C GLU A 78 8.43 -3.29 -8.99
N LYS A 79 9.40 -4.20 -8.76
CA LYS A 79 9.57 -5.39 -9.60
C LYS A 79 8.31 -6.26 -9.62
N VAL A 80 7.73 -6.53 -8.46
CA VAL A 80 6.51 -7.35 -8.33
C VAL A 80 5.31 -6.62 -8.95
N CYS A 81 5.22 -5.30 -8.78
CA CYS A 81 4.21 -4.47 -9.43
C CYS A 81 4.22 -4.68 -10.95
N ASN A 82 5.37 -4.57 -11.58
CA ASN A 82 5.50 -4.73 -13.04
C ASN A 82 5.10 -6.14 -13.49
N ILE A 83 5.51 -7.19 -12.78
CA ILE A 83 5.11 -8.58 -13.09
C ILE A 83 3.59 -8.74 -13.05
N LEU A 84 2.92 -8.19 -12.04
CA LEU A 84 1.47 -8.32 -11.90
C LEU A 84 0.72 -7.48 -12.95
N LEU A 85 1.20 -6.27 -13.27
CA LEU A 85 0.63 -5.44 -14.33
C LEU A 85 0.75 -6.15 -15.70
N ASP A 86 1.92 -6.70 -16.02
CA ASP A 86 2.16 -7.49 -17.24
C ASP A 86 1.26 -8.74 -17.30
N GLY A 87 0.92 -9.29 -16.13
CA GLY A 87 -0.06 -10.38 -15.97
C GLY A 87 -1.53 -9.95 -16.14
N GLY A 88 -1.81 -8.71 -16.52
CA GLY A 88 -3.16 -8.19 -16.76
C GLY A 88 -3.96 -7.96 -15.49
N THR A 89 -3.31 -7.68 -14.37
CA THR A 89 -3.98 -7.36 -13.11
C THR A 89 -3.98 -5.84 -12.86
N ARG A 90 -4.82 -5.36 -11.95
CA ARG A 90 -4.96 -3.94 -11.64
C ARG A 90 -4.58 -3.65 -10.20
N PRO A 91 -3.86 -2.56 -9.91
CA PRO A 91 -3.62 -2.14 -8.54
C PRO A 91 -4.91 -1.63 -7.89
N PHE A 92 -5.04 -1.80 -6.58
CA PHE A 92 -6.07 -1.12 -5.79
C PHE A 92 -5.46 -0.51 -4.53
N SER A 93 -6.04 0.58 -4.06
CA SER A 93 -5.59 1.27 -2.85
C SER A 93 -6.35 0.76 -1.62
N ILE A 94 -5.70 0.81 -0.46
CA ILE A 94 -6.24 0.36 0.82
C ILE A 94 -6.13 1.52 1.81
N SER A 95 -7.25 1.86 2.44
CA SER A 95 -7.29 2.89 3.47
C SER A 95 -8.01 2.39 4.71
N ALA A 96 -7.38 2.50 5.86
CA ALA A 96 -8.06 2.23 7.12
C ALA A 96 -9.25 3.20 7.31
N SER A 97 -10.34 2.74 7.89
CA SER A 97 -11.54 3.59 8.11
C SER A 97 -11.31 4.78 9.01
N ASN A 98 -10.22 4.80 9.74
CA ASN A 98 -9.78 5.89 10.62
C ASN A 98 -8.49 6.56 10.12
N ALA A 99 -8.09 6.29 8.88
CA ALA A 99 -7.14 7.15 8.16
C ALA A 99 -7.89 8.40 7.68
N VAL A 100 -7.22 9.54 7.66
CA VAL A 100 -7.82 10.83 7.27
C VAL A 100 -7.12 11.35 6.02
N VAL A 101 -7.90 11.64 4.99
CA VAL A 101 -7.42 12.34 3.79
C VAL A 101 -8.30 13.57 3.61
N LEU A 102 -7.69 14.74 3.69
CA LEU A 102 -8.38 16.02 3.49
C LEU A 102 -8.42 16.40 2.01
N ASP A 103 -8.81 17.62 1.71
CA ASP A 103 -9.08 18.08 0.35
C ASP A 103 -7.81 18.46 -0.45
N GLY A 104 -7.94 18.49 -1.77
CA GLY A 104 -6.91 18.97 -2.69
C GLY A 104 -5.74 18.02 -2.91
N ASN A 105 -5.88 16.75 -2.52
CA ASN A 105 -4.81 15.76 -2.64
C ASN A 105 -4.93 14.92 -3.91
N GLU A 106 -3.78 14.61 -4.51
CA GLU A 106 -3.63 13.65 -5.60
C GLU A 106 -2.89 12.41 -5.06
N LEU A 107 -3.60 11.31 -4.87
CA LEU A 107 -3.02 10.02 -4.48
C LEU A 107 -3.06 9.06 -5.66
N ALA A 108 -1.89 8.60 -6.09
CA ALA A 108 -1.81 7.61 -7.13
C ALA A 108 -2.22 6.21 -6.61
N GLU A 109 -2.38 5.29 -7.53
CA GLU A 109 -2.85 3.91 -7.29
C GLU A 109 -1.93 3.10 -6.36
N GLY A 110 -2.47 2.09 -5.71
CA GLY A 110 -1.72 1.13 -4.89
C GLY A 110 -1.29 1.64 -3.52
N SER A 111 -1.77 2.79 -3.07
CA SER A 111 -1.45 3.33 -1.74
C SER A 111 -2.00 2.45 -0.62
N ILE A 112 -1.26 2.35 0.50
CA ILE A 112 -1.72 1.76 1.76
C ILE A 112 -1.68 2.83 2.84
N LEU A 113 -2.85 3.22 3.34
CA LEU A 113 -3.01 4.14 4.46
C LEU A 113 -3.45 3.35 5.70
N CYS A 114 -2.52 3.09 6.60
CA CYS A 114 -2.76 2.34 7.83
C CYS A 114 -3.58 3.15 8.86
N PRO A 115 -4.07 2.52 9.95
CA PRO A 115 -4.82 3.21 10.98
C PRO A 115 -4.13 4.45 11.54
N PHE A 116 -4.91 5.52 11.73
CA PHE A 116 -4.45 6.82 12.24
C PHE A 116 -3.38 7.50 11.39
N SER A 117 -3.23 7.11 10.13
CA SER A 117 -2.44 7.87 9.18
C SER A 117 -3.24 9.07 8.66
N MET A 118 -2.55 10.11 8.22
CA MET A 118 -3.19 11.32 7.74
C MET A 118 -2.46 11.89 6.52
N VAL A 119 -3.24 12.35 5.54
CA VAL A 119 -2.79 13.19 4.43
C VAL A 119 -3.60 14.49 4.49
N THR A 120 -2.93 15.64 4.71
CA THR A 120 -3.67 16.88 4.92
C THR A 120 -4.12 17.51 3.60
N SER A 121 -3.49 18.54 3.08
CA SER A 121 -4.04 19.27 1.91
C SER A 121 -2.97 19.54 0.85
N ASN A 122 -3.42 19.57 -0.41
CA ASN A 122 -2.61 19.96 -1.57
C ASN A 122 -1.34 19.13 -1.73
N THR A 123 -1.39 17.84 -1.46
CA THR A 123 -0.25 16.93 -1.62
C THR A 123 -0.35 16.16 -2.92
N ARG A 124 0.81 15.81 -3.48
CA ARG A 124 0.93 14.85 -4.57
C ARG A 124 1.69 13.64 -4.09
N ILE A 125 1.05 12.49 -4.14
CA ILE A 125 1.60 11.22 -3.65
C ILE A 125 1.64 10.22 -4.79
N GLY A 126 2.83 9.70 -5.06
CA GLY A 126 3.09 8.74 -6.13
C GLY A 126 2.52 7.35 -5.84
N LYS A 127 2.80 6.42 -6.77
CA LYS A 127 2.26 5.06 -6.76
C LYS A 127 2.80 4.24 -5.59
N PHE A 128 1.98 3.32 -5.07
CA PHE A 128 2.36 2.35 -4.06
C PHE A 128 3.02 2.97 -2.81
N PHE A 129 2.50 4.10 -2.39
CA PHE A 129 2.90 4.75 -1.15
C PHE A 129 2.40 3.96 0.07
N HIS A 130 3.27 3.78 1.05
CA HIS A 130 2.91 3.18 2.34
C HIS A 130 2.97 4.22 3.46
N ALA A 131 1.83 4.54 4.05
CA ALA A 131 1.74 5.28 5.30
C ALA A 131 1.41 4.32 6.44
N ASN A 132 2.41 3.93 7.23
CA ASN A 132 2.19 3.05 8.36
C ASN A 132 1.48 3.79 9.51
N ILE A 133 1.08 3.07 10.55
CA ILE A 133 0.27 3.59 11.67
C ILE A 133 0.84 4.90 12.24
N TYR A 134 -0.04 5.86 12.56
CA TYR A 134 0.29 7.17 13.13
C TYR A 134 1.24 8.04 12.32
N SER A 135 1.46 7.75 11.04
CA SER A 135 2.26 8.60 10.17
C SER A 135 1.41 9.66 9.47
N TYR A 136 2.01 10.78 9.07
CA TYR A 136 1.28 11.79 8.32
C TYR A 136 2.13 12.47 7.24
N VAL A 137 1.42 12.96 6.21
CA VAL A 137 1.91 13.89 5.20
C VAL A 137 1.15 15.19 5.38
N ALA A 138 1.87 16.27 5.73
CA ALA A 138 1.28 17.61 5.87
C ALA A 138 1.12 18.29 4.48
N HIS A 139 0.61 19.52 4.50
CA HIS A 139 0.21 20.28 3.31
C HIS A 139 1.38 20.57 2.34
N ASP A 140 1.04 20.68 1.05
CA ASP A 140 1.96 21.11 -0.01
C ASP A 140 3.19 20.21 -0.17
N CYS A 141 3.06 18.90 0.11
CA CYS A 141 4.14 17.93 -0.04
C CYS A 141 4.10 17.23 -1.39
N GLU A 142 5.28 16.86 -1.89
CA GLU A 142 5.47 16.01 -3.07
C GLU A 142 6.17 14.71 -2.65
N ILE A 143 5.49 13.60 -2.78
CA ILE A 143 6.00 12.26 -2.40
C ILE A 143 6.09 11.42 -3.67
N GLY A 144 7.29 10.91 -3.97
CA GLY A 144 7.54 10.08 -5.14
C GLY A 144 6.91 8.68 -5.05
N ASP A 145 7.17 7.87 -6.08
CA ASP A 145 6.66 6.50 -6.18
C ASP A 145 7.37 5.56 -5.20
N PHE A 146 6.65 4.55 -4.72
CA PHE A 146 7.18 3.48 -3.87
C PHE A 146 7.83 3.96 -2.56
N VAL A 147 7.45 5.13 -2.07
CA VAL A 147 7.92 5.65 -0.78
C VAL A 147 7.25 4.87 0.36
N THR A 148 8.01 4.63 1.43
CA THR A 148 7.51 3.99 2.65
C THR A 148 7.73 4.88 3.86
N PHE A 149 6.66 5.19 4.58
CA PHE A 149 6.70 5.73 5.92
C PHE A 149 6.52 4.59 6.92
N ALA A 150 7.54 4.34 7.74
CA ALA A 150 7.43 3.46 8.90
C ALA A 150 6.52 4.09 9.97
N PRO A 151 6.15 3.38 11.05
CA PRO A 151 5.27 3.93 12.08
C PRO A 151 5.70 5.29 12.63
N SER A 152 4.73 6.17 12.85
CA SER A 152 4.92 7.50 13.47
C SER A 152 5.84 8.46 12.70
N VAL A 153 5.97 8.30 11.40
CA VAL A 153 6.70 9.28 10.56
C VAL A 153 5.90 10.57 10.45
N LYS A 154 6.60 11.70 10.60
CA LYS A 154 6.02 13.05 10.58
C LYS A 154 6.60 13.84 9.41
N CYS A 155 5.91 13.87 8.28
CA CYS A 155 6.28 14.70 7.12
C CYS A 155 5.58 16.05 7.24
N ASN A 156 6.32 17.09 7.63
CA ASN A 156 5.78 18.44 7.76
C ASN A 156 5.56 19.10 6.38
N GLY A 157 4.91 20.27 6.36
CA GLY A 157 4.52 20.91 5.12
C GLY A 157 5.67 21.32 4.20
N ASN A 158 5.40 21.39 2.89
CA ASN A 158 6.35 21.79 1.84
C ASN A 158 7.61 20.92 1.74
N VAL A 159 7.48 19.62 1.98
CA VAL A 159 8.57 18.63 1.87
C VAL A 159 8.45 17.87 0.56
N ARG A 160 9.57 17.66 -0.11
CA ARG A 160 9.71 16.77 -1.25
C ARG A 160 10.50 15.53 -0.84
N ILE A 161 9.94 14.36 -1.14
CA ILE A 161 10.57 13.05 -0.91
C ILE A 161 10.63 12.32 -2.24
N GLU A 162 11.84 11.93 -2.62
CA GLU A 162 12.08 11.23 -3.88
C GLU A 162 11.56 9.79 -3.84
N SER A 163 11.34 9.22 -5.04
CA SER A 163 10.87 7.83 -5.17
C SER A 163 11.79 6.85 -4.46
N HIS A 164 11.20 5.75 -3.95
CA HIS A 164 11.88 4.67 -3.23
C HIS A 164 12.45 5.02 -1.85
N ALA A 165 12.24 6.23 -1.35
CA ALA A 165 12.70 6.59 -0.02
C ALA A 165 12.00 5.73 1.07
N TYR A 166 12.75 5.34 2.07
CA TYR A 166 12.26 4.69 3.28
C TYR A 166 12.52 5.61 4.48
N ILE A 167 11.46 6.10 5.09
CA ILE A 167 11.53 6.95 6.27
C ILE A 167 11.32 6.09 7.51
N GLY A 168 12.36 5.98 8.35
CA GLY A 168 12.32 5.12 9.54
C GLY A 168 11.38 5.62 10.63
N THR A 169 11.02 4.72 11.55
CA THR A 169 10.08 4.96 12.65
C THR A 169 10.39 6.23 13.43
N GLY A 170 9.35 7.03 13.70
CA GLY A 170 9.44 8.24 14.52
C GLY A 170 10.22 9.39 13.90
N ARG A 171 10.68 9.27 12.66
CA ARG A 171 11.41 10.36 11.98
C ARG A 171 10.47 11.51 11.64
N SER A 172 11.06 12.73 11.73
CA SER A 172 10.39 13.96 11.30
C SER A 172 11.20 14.60 10.18
N SER A 173 10.52 15.06 9.12
CA SER A 173 11.09 15.86 8.05
C SER A 173 10.46 17.24 8.02
N SER A 174 11.27 18.28 7.81
CA SER A 174 10.83 19.67 7.68
C SER A 174 11.56 20.36 6.53
N ARG A 175 11.03 21.49 6.06
CA ARG A 175 11.52 22.27 4.92
C ARG A 175 13.00 22.65 5.00
N GLU A 176 13.60 22.72 6.20
CA GLU A 176 14.99 23.11 6.39
C GLU A 176 16.03 22.04 6.07
N ARG A 177 15.58 20.81 5.78
CA ARG A 177 16.48 19.70 5.41
C ARG A 177 16.21 19.29 3.97
N ARG A 178 17.21 19.55 3.12
CA ARG A 178 17.28 19.17 1.70
C ARG A 178 16.86 17.71 1.49
N SER A 179 16.32 17.42 0.30
CA SER A 179 15.90 16.12 -0.20
C SER A 179 16.52 14.92 0.52
N ILE A 180 15.67 14.10 1.14
CA ILE A 180 16.08 12.82 1.71
C ILE A 180 16.13 11.83 0.55
N GLN A 181 17.34 11.39 0.22
CA GLN A 181 17.59 10.30 -0.73
C GLN A 181 17.40 8.94 -0.08
#